data_934317c4d09a405add754b38be07528c
#
_entry.id   934317c4d09a405add754b38be07528c
#
_cell.length_a   1.000
_cell.length_b   1.000
_cell.length_c   1.000
_cell.angle_alpha   90.00
_cell.angle_beta   90.00
_cell.angle_gamma   90.00
#
_symmetry.space_group_name_H-M   'P 1'
#
loop_
_entity.id
_entity.type
_entity.pdbx_description
1 polymer ?
#
loop_
_entity_poly.entity_id
_entity_poly.type
_entity_poly.pdbx_seq_one_letter_code
_entity_poly.pdbx_strand_id
1 'polypeptide(L)'
;MTEMTEHHILSQVALGYSPMVDRHRAITALRLTVFPASADATPDAVALLALLAQAWPPEAGRLSLNIAGEALLGQVLRADLPPHLMLEVPAFMASQLAQAEAIQALHQRGNTLLIKGRPTAPLSRDVLPC
;
A
#
# COMPACT_ATOMS: atom_id res chain seq x y z
N MET A 1 23.49 -8.71 -7.05
CA MET A 1 22.62 -9.06 -5.90
C MET A 1 21.28 -8.33 -5.97
N THR A 2 21.29 -7.01 -6.09
CA THR A 2 20.06 -6.21 -6.20
C THR A 2 19.18 -6.60 -7.39
N GLU A 3 19.81 -6.85 -8.56
CA GLU A 3 19.09 -7.28 -9.76
C GLU A 3 18.36 -8.61 -9.56
N MET A 4 18.99 -9.58 -8.91
CA MET A 4 18.36 -10.88 -8.64
C MET A 4 17.15 -10.75 -7.73
N THR A 5 17.23 -9.87 -6.70
CA THR A 5 16.12 -9.59 -5.79
C THR A 5 14.97 -8.91 -6.54
N GLU A 6 15.28 -7.93 -7.38
CA GLU A 6 14.28 -7.21 -8.18
C GLU A 6 13.57 -8.16 -9.16
N HIS A 7 14.30 -9.00 -9.87
CA HIS A 7 13.72 -9.99 -10.76
C HIS A 7 12.86 -10.99 -10.02
N HIS A 8 13.28 -11.40 -8.82
CA HIS A 8 12.53 -12.37 -8.03
C HIS A 8 11.19 -11.79 -7.60
N ILE A 9 11.14 -10.57 -7.05
CA ILE A 9 9.88 -9.94 -6.64
C ILE A 9 8.97 -9.66 -7.85
N LEU A 10 9.53 -9.24 -8.97
CA LEU A 10 8.75 -9.00 -10.18
C LEU A 10 8.12 -10.27 -10.74
N SER A 11 8.71 -11.44 -10.50
CA SER A 11 8.12 -12.72 -10.88
C SER A 11 6.96 -13.14 -9.96
N GLN A 12 6.85 -12.55 -8.77
CA GLN A 12 5.84 -12.90 -7.77
C GLN A 12 4.59 -12.03 -7.86
N VAL A 13 4.63 -10.92 -8.58
CA VAL A 13 3.53 -9.96 -8.63
C VAL A 13 3.20 -9.55 -10.06
N ALA A 14 1.94 -9.16 -10.25
CA ALA A 14 1.49 -8.44 -11.44
C ALA A 14 1.14 -7.02 -11.03
N LEU A 15 1.50 -6.04 -11.86
CA LEU A 15 1.34 -4.63 -11.54
C LEU A 15 0.39 -3.96 -12.52
N GLY A 16 -0.50 -3.11 -12.01
CA GLY A 16 -1.38 -2.28 -12.82
C GLY A 16 -1.28 -0.82 -12.38
N TYR A 17 -1.31 0.10 -13.33
CA TYR A 17 -1.27 1.52 -13.06
C TYR A 17 -2.55 2.20 -13.47
N SER A 18 -3.00 3.17 -12.68
CA SER A 18 -4.10 4.04 -13.06
C SER A 18 -3.92 5.42 -12.42
N PRO A 19 -4.34 6.50 -13.11
CA PRO A 19 -4.31 7.82 -12.50
C PRO A 19 -5.42 7.96 -11.46
N MET A 20 -5.14 8.71 -10.40
CA MET A 20 -6.14 9.18 -9.44
C MET A 20 -6.45 10.63 -9.77
N VAL A 21 -7.72 10.93 -10.00
CA VAL A 21 -8.15 12.26 -10.37
C VAL A 21 -9.09 12.83 -9.33
N ASP A 22 -9.03 14.14 -9.12
CA ASP A 22 -9.93 14.83 -8.23
C ASP A 22 -11.24 15.23 -8.95
N ARG A 23 -12.12 15.93 -8.23
CA ARG A 23 -13.39 16.42 -8.79
C ARG A 23 -13.21 17.45 -9.93
N HIS A 24 -12.02 18.03 -10.04
CA HIS A 24 -11.68 18.99 -11.11
C HIS A 24 -10.97 18.31 -12.28
N ARG A 25 -10.91 16.97 -12.29
CA ARG A 25 -10.23 16.15 -13.31
C ARG A 25 -8.72 16.34 -13.36
N ALA A 26 -8.12 16.88 -12.30
CA ALA A 26 -6.67 16.97 -12.18
C ALA A 26 -6.11 15.66 -11.62
N ILE A 27 -4.96 15.23 -12.16
CA ILE A 27 -4.26 14.04 -11.64
C ILE A 27 -3.58 14.42 -10.33
N THR A 28 -3.98 13.79 -9.23
CA THR A 28 -3.44 14.04 -7.89
C THR A 28 -2.40 13.03 -7.47
N ALA A 29 -2.45 11.81 -8.03
CA ALA A 29 -1.53 10.73 -7.74
C ALA A 29 -1.62 9.67 -8.83
N LEU A 30 -0.67 8.75 -8.85
CA LEU A 30 -0.80 7.49 -9.57
C LEU A 30 -1.15 6.39 -8.59
N ARG A 31 -2.00 5.49 -9.00
CA ARG A 31 -2.36 4.30 -8.24
C ARG A 31 -1.63 3.11 -8.83
N LEU A 32 -0.86 2.43 -8.00
CA LEU A 32 -0.22 1.17 -8.36
C LEU A 32 -0.98 0.04 -7.69
N THR A 33 -1.57 -0.83 -8.49
CA THR A 33 -2.24 -2.02 -7.98
C THR A 33 -1.27 -3.20 -8.09
N VAL A 34 -1.06 -3.89 -6.97
CA VAL A 34 -0.17 -5.04 -6.87
C VAL A 34 -1.02 -6.27 -6.66
N PHE A 35 -0.91 -7.22 -7.59
CA PHE A 35 -1.58 -8.52 -7.50
C PHE A 35 -0.53 -9.61 -7.29
N PRO A 36 -0.80 -10.62 -6.43
CA PRO A 36 0.03 -11.83 -6.45
C PRO A 36 -0.04 -12.46 -7.85
N ALA A 37 1.10 -12.92 -8.35
CA ALA A 37 1.17 -13.50 -9.70
C ALA A 37 0.36 -14.80 -9.84
N SER A 38 0.17 -15.51 -8.72
CA SER A 38 -0.67 -16.71 -8.65
C SER A 38 -1.26 -16.84 -7.25
N ALA A 39 -2.27 -17.71 -7.11
CA ALA A 39 -2.91 -17.96 -5.81
C ALA A 39 -1.93 -18.47 -4.75
N ASP A 40 -0.89 -19.18 -5.18
CA ASP A 40 0.11 -19.76 -4.28
C ASP A 40 1.31 -18.84 -4.06
N ALA A 41 1.37 -17.70 -4.74
CA ALA A 41 2.47 -16.76 -4.59
C ALA A 41 2.42 -16.08 -3.22
N THR A 42 3.59 -16.02 -2.56
CA THR A 42 3.77 -15.31 -1.29
C THR A 42 4.81 -14.21 -1.50
N PRO A 43 4.40 -13.07 -2.10
CA PRO A 43 5.34 -11.99 -2.40
C PRO A 43 6.00 -11.45 -1.13
N ASP A 44 7.28 -11.07 -1.25
CA ASP A 44 8.04 -10.48 -0.17
C ASP A 44 7.77 -8.97 -0.10
N ALA A 45 7.09 -8.52 0.95
CA ALA A 45 6.74 -7.12 1.14
C ALA A 45 7.99 -6.23 1.24
N VAL A 46 9.03 -6.69 1.93
CA VAL A 46 10.28 -5.91 2.09
C VAL A 46 10.94 -5.70 0.73
N ALA A 47 11.03 -6.74 -0.09
CA ALA A 47 11.61 -6.64 -1.42
C ALA A 47 10.78 -5.75 -2.34
N LEU A 48 9.45 -5.84 -2.25
CA LEU A 48 8.54 -4.97 -3.01
C LEU A 48 8.74 -3.50 -2.65
N LEU A 49 8.78 -3.18 -1.37
CA LEU A 49 8.96 -1.79 -0.92
C LEU A 49 10.35 -1.25 -1.25
N ALA A 50 11.38 -2.08 -1.20
CA ALA A 50 12.73 -1.70 -1.62
C ALA A 50 12.77 -1.37 -3.10
N LEU A 51 12.13 -2.17 -3.92
CA LEU A 51 12.02 -1.90 -5.36
C LEU A 51 11.28 -0.60 -5.63
N LEU A 52 10.16 -0.37 -4.96
CA LEU A 52 9.37 0.85 -5.12
C LEU A 52 10.12 2.08 -4.66
N ALA A 53 10.91 1.98 -3.59
CA ALA A 53 11.73 3.09 -3.12
C ALA A 53 12.76 3.53 -4.16
N GLN A 54 13.30 2.59 -4.93
CA GLN A 54 14.24 2.90 -6.01
C GLN A 54 13.52 3.40 -7.27
N ALA A 55 12.44 2.73 -7.65
CA ALA A 55 11.73 3.02 -8.91
C ALA A 55 10.85 4.26 -8.82
N TRP A 56 10.41 4.64 -7.62
CA TRP A 56 9.52 5.78 -7.41
C TRP A 56 10.08 6.70 -6.33
N PRO A 57 11.01 7.58 -6.67
CA PRO A 57 11.58 8.51 -5.70
C PRO A 57 10.56 9.60 -5.32
N PRO A 58 10.78 10.32 -4.19
CA PRO A 58 9.85 11.35 -3.73
C PRO A 58 9.52 12.42 -4.75
N GLU A 59 10.47 12.80 -5.60
CA GLU A 59 10.28 13.80 -6.65
C GLU A 59 9.42 13.34 -7.83
N ALA A 60 9.13 12.05 -7.93
CA ALA A 60 8.28 11.51 -9.00
C ALA A 60 6.78 11.73 -8.76
N GLY A 61 6.42 12.30 -7.61
CA GLY A 61 5.04 12.58 -7.26
C GLY A 61 4.43 11.54 -6.35
N ARG A 62 3.13 11.66 -6.10
CA ARG A 62 2.42 10.77 -5.17
C ARG A 62 2.10 9.45 -5.82
N LEU A 63 2.37 8.38 -5.11
CA LEU A 63 2.01 7.01 -5.50
C LEU A 63 1.15 6.40 -4.41
N SER A 64 -0.03 5.91 -4.79
CA SER A 64 -0.93 5.19 -3.89
C SER A 64 -0.83 3.70 -4.16
N LEU A 65 -0.48 2.92 -3.14
CA LEU A 65 -0.39 1.46 -3.24
C LEU A 65 -1.74 0.83 -2.93
N ASN A 66 -2.24 0.09 -3.88
CA ASN A 66 -3.44 -0.75 -3.74
C ASN A 66 -3.00 -2.21 -3.82
N ILE A 67 -2.99 -2.89 -2.69
CA ILE A 67 -2.51 -4.27 -2.58
C ILE A 67 -3.70 -5.22 -2.66
N ALA A 68 -3.74 -6.05 -3.69
CA ALA A 68 -4.73 -7.10 -3.80
C ALA A 68 -4.26 -8.32 -3.01
N GLY A 69 -4.93 -8.63 -1.90
CA GLY A 69 -4.58 -9.75 -1.04
C GLY A 69 -4.27 -9.31 0.38
N GLU A 70 -4.98 -9.90 1.34
CA GLU A 70 -4.84 -9.52 2.75
C GLU A 70 -3.47 -9.84 3.34
N ALA A 71 -2.88 -10.98 2.94
CA ALA A 71 -1.61 -11.42 3.50
C ALA A 71 -0.48 -10.44 3.16
N LEU A 72 -0.39 -10.04 1.89
CA LEU A 72 0.63 -9.09 1.46
C LEU A 72 0.37 -7.71 2.06
N LEU A 73 -0.87 -7.25 2.07
CA LEU A 73 -1.23 -5.97 2.67
C LEU A 73 -0.89 -5.95 4.17
N GLY A 74 -1.16 -7.03 4.89
CA GLY A 74 -0.79 -7.16 6.30
C GLY A 74 0.71 -7.03 6.53
N GLN A 75 1.52 -7.60 5.65
CA GLN A 75 2.97 -7.45 5.70
C GLN A 75 3.42 -6.02 5.41
N VAL A 76 2.82 -5.38 4.40
CA VAL A 76 3.13 -3.99 4.04
C VAL A 76 2.78 -3.03 5.19
N LEU A 77 1.66 -3.26 5.86
CA LEU A 77 1.26 -2.45 7.01
C LEU A 77 2.31 -2.45 8.14
N ARG A 78 3.07 -3.54 8.25
CA ARG A 78 4.07 -3.72 9.32
C ARG A 78 5.51 -3.50 8.84
N ALA A 79 5.69 -3.16 7.58
CA ALA A 79 7.00 -2.90 6.99
C ALA A 79 7.34 -1.41 7.03
N ASP A 80 8.57 -1.09 6.63
CA ASP A 80 9.01 0.30 6.51
C ASP A 80 8.54 0.90 5.19
N LEU A 81 7.31 1.38 5.17
CA LEU A 81 6.75 2.07 4.00
C LEU A 81 7.43 3.44 3.86
N PRO A 82 8.03 3.75 2.69
CA PRO A 82 8.58 5.09 2.46
C PRO A 82 7.52 6.17 2.67
N PRO A 83 7.85 7.28 3.36
CA PRO A 83 6.84 8.28 3.75
C PRO A 83 6.08 8.94 2.61
N HIS A 84 6.66 8.97 1.41
CA HIS A 84 6.02 9.57 0.23
C HIS A 84 5.03 8.64 -0.47
N LEU A 85 4.97 7.37 -0.06
CA LEU A 85 4.00 6.43 -0.59
C LEU A 85 2.73 6.44 0.27
N MET A 86 1.58 6.44 -0.40
CA MET A 86 0.29 6.27 0.25
C MET A 86 -0.11 4.79 0.21
N LEU A 87 -0.88 4.35 1.17
CA LEU A 87 -1.35 2.98 1.23
C LEU A 87 -2.88 2.95 1.33
N GLU A 88 -3.51 2.17 0.46
CA GLU A 88 -4.95 1.96 0.49
C GLU A 88 -5.29 0.76 1.35
N VAL A 89 -6.21 0.94 2.28
CA VAL A 89 -6.62 -0.11 3.22
C VAL A 89 -8.13 -0.31 3.10
N PRO A 90 -8.58 -1.55 2.83
CA PRO A 90 -10.02 -1.84 2.83
C PRO A 90 -10.65 -1.55 4.18
N ALA A 91 -11.86 -1.01 4.17
CA ALA A 91 -12.56 -0.65 5.39
C ALA A 91 -12.71 -1.84 6.36
N PHE A 92 -12.91 -3.06 5.83
CA PHE A 92 -13.04 -4.23 6.69
C PHE A 92 -11.75 -4.53 7.47
N MET A 93 -10.57 -4.29 6.88
CA MET A 93 -9.29 -4.44 7.58
C MET A 93 -9.06 -3.29 8.56
N ALA A 94 -9.40 -2.07 8.17
CA ALA A 94 -9.26 -0.92 9.05
C ALA A 94 -10.15 -1.02 10.31
N SER A 95 -11.23 -1.79 10.24
CA SER A 95 -12.12 -2.07 11.37
C SER A 95 -11.57 -3.13 12.33
N GLN A 96 -10.53 -3.87 11.92
CA GLN A 96 -9.93 -4.92 12.76
C GLN A 96 -8.97 -4.30 13.77
N LEU A 97 -9.11 -4.69 15.04
CA LEU A 97 -8.28 -4.15 16.11
C LEU A 97 -6.79 -4.42 15.89
N ALA A 98 -6.47 -5.62 15.39
CA ALA A 98 -5.08 -6.01 15.11
C ALA A 98 -4.42 -5.12 14.04
N GLN A 99 -5.20 -4.58 13.10
CA GLN A 99 -4.68 -3.73 12.04
C GLN A 99 -4.66 -2.25 12.44
N ALA A 100 -5.50 -1.83 13.37
CA ALA A 100 -5.61 -0.43 13.79
C ALA A 100 -4.28 0.11 14.33
N GLU A 101 -3.55 -0.67 15.11
CA GLU A 101 -2.26 -0.27 15.65
C GLU A 101 -1.22 -0.06 14.55
N ALA A 102 -1.18 -0.94 13.56
CA ALA A 102 -0.25 -0.83 12.44
C ALA A 102 -0.59 0.39 11.57
N ILE A 103 -1.87 0.65 11.33
CA ILE A 103 -2.34 1.82 10.59
C ILE A 103 -1.94 3.10 11.32
N GLN A 104 -2.16 3.17 12.62
CA GLN A 104 -1.79 4.32 13.43
C GLN A 104 -0.27 4.56 13.41
N ALA A 105 0.52 3.50 13.50
CA ALA A 105 1.98 3.60 13.47
C ALA A 105 2.47 4.19 12.14
N LEU A 106 1.89 3.77 11.00
CA LEU A 106 2.22 4.33 9.70
C LEU A 106 1.84 5.80 9.61
N HIS A 107 0.65 6.15 10.10
CA HIS A 107 0.20 7.54 10.12
C HIS A 107 1.16 8.43 10.93
N GLN A 108 1.59 7.96 12.09
CA GLN A 108 2.52 8.69 12.95
C GLN A 108 3.89 8.88 12.31
N ARG A 109 4.29 7.99 11.40
CA ARG A 109 5.53 8.12 10.62
C ARG A 109 5.39 9.04 9.41
N GLY A 110 4.20 9.59 9.17
CA GLY A 110 3.94 10.54 8.09
C GLY A 110 3.31 9.95 6.84
N ASN A 111 3.00 8.65 6.82
CA ASN A 111 2.33 8.05 5.67
C ASN A 111 0.86 8.46 5.61
N THR A 112 0.36 8.68 4.41
CA THR A 112 -1.06 8.89 4.16
C THR A 112 -1.72 7.53 3.90
N LEU A 113 -2.83 7.29 4.57
CA LEU A 113 -3.61 6.06 4.41
C LEU A 113 -4.98 6.41 3.83
N LEU A 114 -5.41 5.63 2.86
CA LEU A 114 -6.71 5.80 2.23
C LEU A 114 -7.59 4.62 2.60
N ILE A 115 -8.66 4.88 3.33
CA ILE A 115 -9.62 3.84 3.68
C ILE A 115 -10.62 3.73 2.53
N LYS A 116 -10.74 2.56 1.93
CA LYS A 116 -11.62 2.34 0.79
C LYS A 116 -12.77 1.41 1.13
N GLY A 117 -13.92 1.67 0.53
CA GLY A 117 -15.14 0.91 0.75
C GLY A 117 -15.93 1.44 1.94
N ARG A 118 -17.03 0.74 2.26
CA ARG A 118 -17.87 1.08 3.40
C ARG A 118 -17.47 0.22 4.60
N PRO A 119 -17.22 0.83 5.78
CA PRO A 119 -17.02 0.04 6.99
C PRO A 119 -18.29 -0.74 7.34
N THR A 120 -18.12 -2.01 7.67
CA THR A 120 -19.21 -2.87 8.19
C THR A 120 -19.33 -2.76 9.70
N ALA A 121 -18.32 -2.16 10.34
CA ALA A 121 -18.27 -1.89 11.76
C ALA A 121 -17.66 -0.49 11.97
N PRO A 122 -17.90 0.17 13.11
CA PRO A 122 -17.28 1.46 13.40
C PRO A 122 -15.76 1.36 13.36
N LEU A 123 -15.10 2.34 12.76
CA LEU A 123 -13.66 2.47 12.82
C LEU A 123 -13.23 2.92 14.22
N SER A 124 -12.08 2.43 14.68
CA SER A 124 -11.56 2.85 15.97
C SER A 124 -11.11 4.32 15.91
N ARG A 125 -11.04 4.96 17.08
CA ARG A 125 -10.54 6.33 17.20
C ARG A 125 -9.09 6.46 16.76
N ASP A 126 -8.33 5.38 16.82
CA ASP A 126 -6.93 5.35 16.40
C ASP A 126 -6.77 5.42 14.88
N VAL A 127 -7.79 4.97 14.14
CA VAL A 127 -7.79 4.96 12.68
C VAL A 127 -8.41 6.23 12.10
N LEU A 128 -9.42 6.80 12.76
CA LEU A 128 -10.17 7.95 12.23
C LEU A 128 -9.29 9.16 11.84
N PRO A 129 -8.21 9.50 12.55
CA PRO A 129 -7.35 10.60 12.12
C PRO A 129 -6.50 10.30 10.88
N CYS A 130 -6.37 9.02 10.51
CA CYS A 130 -5.59 8.60 9.34
C CYS A 130 -6.36 8.82 8.05
#